data_fcd2bf299038a4cc7ae3c8cafc411023
#
_entry.id   fcd2bf299038a4cc7ae3c8cafc411023
#
_cell.length_a   1.000
_cell.length_b   1.000
_cell.length_c   1.000
_cell.angle_alpha   90.00
_cell.angle_beta   90.00
_cell.angle_gamma   90.00
#
_symmetry.space_group_name_H-M   'P 1'
#
loop_
_entity.id
_entity.type
_entity.pdbx_description
1 polymer ?
#
loop_
_entity_poly.entity_id
_entity_poly.type
_entity_poly.pdbx_seq_one_letter_code
_entity_poly.pdbx_strand_id
1 'polypeptide(L)'
;MNFTILIIDDEKNIREGLGTALELEGYDVKLAENGEIGLKLIEKGDIDLVITDLRMPGISGEEVIAKVTGESPGIPVIVLTGHGSIDSAVTAMRNGA
;
A
#
# COMPACT_ATOMS: atom_id res chain seq x y z
N MET A 1 -4.50 -8.23 17.80
CA MET A 1 -4.90 -7.66 16.51
C MET A 1 -3.69 -7.23 15.74
N ASN A 2 -3.57 -7.68 14.52
CA ASN A 2 -2.42 -7.35 13.70
C ASN A 2 -2.70 -6.11 12.87
N PHE A 3 -1.65 -5.32 12.68
CA PHE A 3 -1.72 -4.15 11.81
C PHE A 3 -1.61 -4.64 10.37
N THR A 4 -2.60 -4.34 9.53
CA THR A 4 -2.68 -4.83 8.17
C THR A 4 -2.32 -3.75 7.17
N ILE A 5 -1.36 -4.07 6.29
CA ILE A 5 -0.87 -3.15 5.26
C ILE A 5 -1.26 -3.69 3.90
N LEU A 6 -1.88 -2.85 3.08
CA LEU A 6 -2.19 -3.16 1.69
C LEU A 6 -1.12 -2.55 0.80
N ILE A 7 -0.50 -3.37 -0.04
CA ILE A 7 0.49 -2.92 -1.02
C ILE A 7 -0.13 -3.01 -2.40
N ILE A 8 -0.17 -1.87 -3.10
CA ILE A 8 -0.68 -1.78 -4.47
C ILE A 8 0.47 -1.41 -5.38
N ASP A 9 0.90 -2.32 -6.22
CA ASP A 9 1.99 -2.10 -7.17
C ASP A 9 1.80 -3.07 -8.33
N ASP A 10 1.95 -2.59 -9.56
CA ASP A 10 1.83 -3.43 -10.74
C ASP A 10 3.07 -4.28 -10.99
N GLU A 11 4.19 -3.97 -10.36
CA GLU A 11 5.40 -4.75 -10.49
C GLU A 11 5.50 -5.82 -9.41
N LYS A 12 5.45 -7.08 -9.85
CA LYS A 12 5.41 -8.23 -8.96
C LYS A 12 6.58 -8.29 -8.00
N ASN A 13 7.80 -8.04 -8.49
CA ASN A 13 8.99 -8.16 -7.67
C ASN A 13 9.02 -7.13 -6.54
N ILE A 14 8.61 -5.92 -6.83
CA ILE A 14 8.52 -4.85 -5.81
C ILE A 14 7.42 -5.19 -4.82
N ARG A 15 6.25 -5.56 -5.32
CA ARG A 15 5.10 -5.89 -4.47
C ARG A 15 5.42 -7.03 -3.50
N GLU A 16 5.97 -8.12 -4.01
CA GLU A 16 6.28 -9.29 -3.18
C GLU A 16 7.46 -9.05 -2.25
N GLY A 17 8.49 -8.35 -2.74
CA GLY A 17 9.66 -8.03 -1.92
C GLY A 17 9.29 -7.11 -0.75
N LEU A 18 8.50 -6.09 -1.00
CA LEU A 18 8.04 -5.20 0.05
C LEU A 18 7.12 -5.94 1.03
N GLY A 19 6.24 -6.80 0.50
CA GLY A 19 5.37 -7.61 1.34
C GLY A 19 6.16 -8.50 2.30
N THR A 20 7.18 -9.17 1.78
CA THR A 20 8.03 -10.03 2.60
C THR A 20 8.75 -9.23 3.68
N ALA A 21 9.30 -8.06 3.32
CA ALA A 21 10.00 -7.21 4.28
C ALA A 21 9.09 -6.77 5.42
N LEU A 22 7.86 -6.39 5.10
CA LEU A 22 6.91 -5.94 6.12
C LEU A 22 6.40 -7.09 6.98
N GLU A 23 6.22 -8.27 6.40
CA GLU A 23 5.86 -9.44 7.19
C GLU A 23 6.95 -9.79 8.19
N LEU A 24 8.21 -9.64 7.81
CA LEU A 24 9.33 -9.86 8.73
C LEU A 24 9.34 -8.84 9.88
N GLU A 25 8.75 -7.67 9.69
CA GLU A 25 8.61 -6.67 10.75
C GLU A 25 7.38 -6.93 11.64
N GLY A 26 6.60 -7.96 11.34
CA GLY A 26 5.45 -8.36 12.17
C GLY A 26 4.10 -7.86 11.69
N TYR A 27 4.01 -7.28 10.49
CA TYR A 27 2.74 -6.81 9.95
C TYR A 27 2.04 -7.90 9.14
N ASP A 28 0.72 -7.84 9.08
CA ASP A 28 -0.03 -8.60 8.10
C ASP A 28 -0.03 -7.82 6.79
N VAL A 29 0.09 -8.51 5.67
CA VAL A 29 0.22 -7.86 4.37
C VAL A 29 -0.81 -8.43 3.41
N LYS A 30 -1.48 -7.53 2.67
CA LYS A 30 -2.32 -7.88 1.51
C LYS A 30 -1.71 -7.24 0.29
N LEU A 31 -1.77 -7.93 -0.84
CA LEU A 31 -1.15 -7.50 -2.08
C LEU A 31 -2.22 -7.27 -3.14
N ALA A 32 -2.07 -6.19 -3.90
CA ALA A 32 -2.92 -5.89 -5.06
C ALA A 32 -2.04 -5.51 -6.24
N GLU A 33 -2.31 -6.09 -7.40
CA GLU A 33 -1.53 -5.83 -8.60
C GLU A 33 -1.95 -4.56 -9.34
N ASN A 34 -3.08 -3.96 -8.96
CA ASN A 34 -3.56 -2.71 -9.53
C ASN A 34 -4.46 -1.98 -8.56
N GLY A 35 -4.79 -0.73 -8.90
CA GLY A 35 -5.60 0.11 -8.03
C GLY A 35 -7.02 -0.39 -7.84
N GLU A 36 -7.60 -1.01 -8.86
CA GLU A 36 -8.97 -1.52 -8.78
C GLU A 36 -9.07 -2.65 -7.75
N ILE A 37 -8.15 -3.59 -7.78
CA ILE A 37 -8.10 -4.67 -6.79
C ILE A 37 -7.84 -4.09 -5.40
N GLY A 38 -6.92 -3.12 -5.31
CA GLY A 38 -6.62 -2.46 -4.05
C GLY A 38 -7.83 -1.79 -3.43
N LEU A 39 -8.60 -1.05 -4.22
CA LEU A 39 -9.81 -0.38 -3.73
C LEU A 39 -10.85 -1.37 -3.25
N LYS A 40 -11.00 -2.51 -3.92
CA LYS A 40 -11.92 -3.55 -3.47
C LYS A 40 -11.51 -4.12 -2.12
N LEU A 41 -10.21 -4.31 -1.90
CA LEU A 41 -9.70 -4.79 -0.62
C LEU A 41 -9.94 -3.77 0.49
N ILE A 42 -9.79 -2.49 0.19
CA ILE A 42 -10.07 -1.42 1.15
C ILE A 42 -11.55 -1.41 1.53
N GLU A 43 -12.45 -1.60 0.57
CA GLU A 43 -13.89 -1.66 0.80
C GLU A 43 -14.29 -2.81 1.74
N LYS A 44 -13.56 -3.92 1.68
CA LYS A 44 -13.83 -5.05 2.57
C LYS A 44 -13.46 -4.76 4.03
N GLY A 45 -12.68 -3.75 4.27
CA GLY A 45 -12.24 -3.38 5.61
C GLY A 45 -10.95 -4.09 6.02
N ASP A 46 -10.54 -3.85 7.26
CA ASP A 46 -9.36 -4.46 7.88
C ASP A 46 -8.02 -3.97 7.31
N ILE A 47 -8.01 -2.85 6.60
CA ILE A 47 -6.78 -2.23 6.13
C ILE A 47 -6.42 -1.06 7.03
N ASP A 48 -5.22 -1.08 7.59
CA ASP A 48 -4.74 -0.03 8.49
C ASP A 48 -3.84 0.99 7.81
N LEU A 49 -3.19 0.57 6.71
CA LEU A 49 -2.30 1.43 5.95
C LEU A 49 -2.28 0.97 4.50
N VAL A 50 -2.17 1.93 3.58
CA VAL A 50 -2.03 1.63 2.15
C VAL A 50 -0.67 2.13 1.67
N ILE A 51 0.05 1.28 0.95
CA ILE A 51 1.25 1.67 0.21
C ILE A 51 0.93 1.48 -1.27
N THR A 52 1.00 2.52 -2.06
CA THR A 52 0.67 2.45 -3.47
C THR A 52 1.77 3.06 -4.33
N ASP A 53 2.00 2.46 -5.50
CA ASP A 53 2.80 3.08 -6.54
C ASP A 53 1.98 4.21 -7.17
N LEU A 54 2.66 5.24 -7.62
CA LEU A 54 2.00 6.39 -8.26
C LEU A 54 1.62 6.07 -9.70
N ARG A 55 2.45 5.33 -10.42
CA ARG A 55 2.25 5.02 -11.84
C ARG A 55 1.86 3.56 -12.03
N MET A 56 0.62 3.36 -12.41
CA MET A 56 0.08 2.02 -12.68
C MET A 56 -0.86 2.08 -13.86
N PRO A 57 -0.97 0.99 -14.66
CA PRO A 57 -2.01 0.89 -15.68
C PRO A 57 -3.39 0.95 -15.02
N GLY A 58 -4.34 1.57 -15.68
CA GLY A 58 -5.69 1.73 -15.15
C GLY A 58 -5.77 2.85 -14.14
N ILE A 59 -6.25 2.54 -12.94
CA ILE A 59 -6.37 3.54 -11.88
C ILE A 59 -4.98 3.89 -11.34
N SER A 60 -4.63 5.18 -11.38
CA SER A 60 -3.34 5.66 -10.89
C SER A 60 -3.29 5.67 -9.36
N GLY A 61 -2.08 5.77 -8.81
CA GLY A 61 -1.91 5.94 -7.37
C GLY A 61 -2.59 7.21 -6.87
N GLU A 62 -2.61 8.27 -7.66
CA GLU A 62 -3.30 9.51 -7.30
C GLU A 62 -4.81 9.30 -7.13
N GLU A 63 -5.42 8.50 -8.00
CA GLU A 63 -6.84 8.16 -7.88
C GLU A 63 -7.10 7.29 -6.64
N VAL A 64 -6.20 6.37 -6.35
CA VAL A 64 -6.30 5.55 -5.13
C VAL A 64 -6.26 6.46 -3.90
N ILE A 65 -5.33 7.39 -3.85
CA ILE A 65 -5.21 8.34 -2.74
C ILE A 65 -6.51 9.13 -2.58
N ALA A 66 -7.04 9.67 -3.67
CA ALA A 66 -8.26 10.47 -3.64
C ALA A 66 -9.44 9.66 -3.10
N LYS A 67 -9.60 8.42 -3.54
CA LYS A 67 -10.69 7.56 -3.07
C LYS A 67 -10.53 7.17 -1.62
N VAL A 68 -9.34 6.80 -1.20
CA VAL A 68 -9.09 6.45 0.21
C VAL A 68 -9.32 7.65 1.11
N THR A 69 -8.83 8.81 0.72
CA THR A 69 -9.01 10.04 1.51
C THR A 69 -10.48 10.41 1.62
N GLY A 70 -11.25 10.24 0.54
CA GLY A 70 -12.67 10.55 0.54
C GLY A 70 -13.55 9.56 1.28
N GLU A 71 -13.26 8.26 1.14
CA GLU A 71 -14.12 7.19 1.68
C GLU A 71 -13.63 6.63 3.01
N SER A 72 -12.33 6.69 3.25
CA SER A 72 -11.73 6.13 4.47
C SER A 72 -10.64 7.06 4.98
N PRO A 73 -11.00 8.27 5.44
CA PRO A 73 -9.99 9.29 5.78
C PRO A 73 -9.08 8.93 6.94
N GLY A 74 -9.43 7.91 7.71
CA GLY A 74 -8.57 7.44 8.80
C GLY A 74 -7.43 6.52 8.36
N ILE A 75 -7.38 6.12 7.09
CA ILE A 75 -6.34 5.22 6.59
C ILE A 75 -5.22 6.05 5.96
N PRO A 76 -4.00 6.04 6.52
CA PRO A 76 -2.87 6.73 5.89
C PRO A 76 -2.42 6.02 4.62
N VAL A 77 -1.95 6.80 3.65
CA VAL A 77 -1.45 6.29 2.38
C VAL A 77 -0.02 6.76 2.18
N ILE A 78 0.86 5.81 1.89
CA ILE A 78 2.26 6.09 1.53
C ILE A 78 2.39 5.86 0.03
N VAL A 79 2.99 6.81 -0.67
CA VAL A 79 3.20 6.72 -2.11
C VAL A 79 4.65 6.36 -2.39
N LEU A 80 4.84 5.33 -3.21
CA LEU A 80 6.15 4.99 -3.73
C LEU A 80 6.34 5.70 -5.06
N THR A 81 7.36 6.53 -5.16
CA THR A 81 7.63 7.27 -6.39
C THR A 81 8.75 6.60 -7.16
N GLY A 82 8.39 5.97 -8.28
CA GLY A 82 9.33 5.49 -9.28
C GLY A 82 10.34 4.45 -8.83
N HIS A 83 11.22 4.81 -7.96
CA HIS A 83 12.28 3.93 -7.46
C HIS A 83 12.28 3.85 -5.95
N GLY A 84 11.09 3.96 -5.34
CA GLY A 84 10.97 3.80 -3.91
C GLY A 84 11.57 2.47 -3.48
N SER A 85 12.54 2.50 -2.58
CA SER A 85 13.14 1.29 -2.09
C SER A 85 12.29 0.68 -0.98
N ILE A 86 12.43 -0.63 -0.81
CA ILE A 86 11.81 -1.33 0.31
C ILE A 86 12.27 -0.70 1.62
N ASP A 87 13.54 -0.34 1.71
CA ASP A 87 14.10 0.28 2.90
C ASP A 87 13.44 1.63 3.21
N SER A 88 13.18 2.44 2.19
CA SER A 88 12.50 3.72 2.36
C SER A 88 11.09 3.55 2.90
N ALA A 89 10.35 2.57 2.38
CA ALA A 89 8.99 2.30 2.84
C ALA A 89 8.98 1.83 4.30
N VAL A 90 9.88 0.92 4.65
CA VAL A 90 10.00 0.43 6.02
C VAL A 90 10.39 1.57 6.96
N THR A 91 11.32 2.42 6.55
CA THR A 91 11.73 3.58 7.34
C THR A 91 10.55 4.54 7.58
N ALA A 92 9.77 4.82 6.53
CA ALA A 92 8.60 5.67 6.66
C ALA A 92 7.60 5.09 7.65
N MET A 93 7.37 3.78 7.61
CA MET A 93 6.50 3.10 8.55
C MET A 93 6.98 3.26 9.99
N ARG A 94 8.28 3.06 10.22
CA ARG A 94 8.86 3.20 11.57
C ARG A 94 8.73 4.61 12.11
N ASN A 95 8.70 5.60 11.25
CA ASN A 95 8.54 7.01 11.62
C ASN A 95 7.09 7.43 11.80
N GLY A 96 6.16 6.49 11.72
CA GLY A 96 4.74 6.76 11.93
C GLY A 96 4.04 7.44 10.77
N ALA A 97 4.63 7.38 9.61
CA ALA A 97 4.04 7.97 8.42
C ALA A 97 2.87 7.14 7.91
#